data_06b90d086f2b007e76c8c918562accd4
#
_entry.id   06b90d086f2b007e76c8c918562accd4
#
_cell.length_a   1.000
_cell.length_b   1.000
_cell.length_c   1.000
_cell.angle_alpha   90.00
_cell.angle_beta   90.00
_cell.angle_gamma   90.00
#
_symmetry.space_group_name_H-M   'P 1'
#
loop_
_entity.id
_entity.type
_entity.pdbx_description
1 polymer ?
#
loop_
_entity_poly.entity_id
_entity_poly.type
_entity_poly.pdbx_seq_one_letter_code
_entity_poly.pdbx_strand_id
1 'polypeptide(L)'
;MLHRNGSFIFATCVVLTGVIRHASMSTAVAEDVNPNYASFAKAVLDGRNVRLTLDLARCTAHGGEARGPQVRGSIRFDAYMIQGDQTIAFATTHFTVRTDNTAVDEFLSFRVHPNGKVDVRTAFLSPITFSVTQESEFDCDIGQGATFHW
;
A
#
# COMPACT_ATOMS: atom_id res chain seq x y z
N MET A 1 -91.34 2.52 31.14
CA MET A 1 -90.75 3.48 30.21
C MET A 1 -89.27 3.17 30.11
N LEU A 2 -88.83 2.49 29.03
CA LEU A 2 -87.42 2.06 28.83
C LEU A 2 -86.69 3.07 28.00
N HIS A 3 -85.53 3.55 28.51
CA HIS A 3 -84.58 4.27 27.71
C HIS A 3 -83.43 3.34 27.44
N ARG A 4 -83.19 3.05 26.18
CA ARG A 4 -82.09 2.26 25.67
C ARG A 4 -81.00 3.24 25.14
N ASN A 5 -79.90 3.36 25.85
CA ASN A 5 -78.72 4.07 25.37
C ASN A 5 -77.90 3.12 24.51
N GLY A 6 -77.73 3.46 23.25
CA GLY A 6 -76.82 2.79 22.34
C GLY A 6 -75.43 3.41 22.44
N SER A 7 -74.45 2.61 22.86
CA SER A 7 -73.03 3.00 22.86
C SER A 7 -72.42 2.62 21.50
N PHE A 8 -72.00 3.61 20.74
CA PHE A 8 -71.18 3.40 19.52
C PHE A 8 -69.73 3.30 19.92
N ILE A 9 -69.12 2.13 19.66
CA ILE A 9 -67.68 1.93 19.80
C ILE A 9 -67.02 2.26 18.46
N PHE A 10 -66.25 3.36 18.42
CA PHE A 10 -65.36 3.67 17.29
C PHE A 10 -64.11 2.84 17.41
N ALA A 11 -63.91 1.89 16.50
CA ALA A 11 -62.64 1.17 16.34
C ALA A 11 -61.64 2.03 15.54
N THR A 12 -60.62 2.56 16.21
CA THR A 12 -59.56 3.31 15.57
C THR A 12 -58.50 2.32 15.04
N CYS A 13 -58.48 2.17 13.72
CA CYS A 13 -57.47 1.36 13.03
C CYS A 13 -56.17 2.15 12.96
N VAL A 14 -55.16 1.79 13.77
CA VAL A 14 -53.80 2.35 13.70
C VAL A 14 -53.04 1.60 12.62
N VAL A 15 -52.82 2.25 11.48
CA VAL A 15 -51.96 1.74 10.41
C VAL A 15 -50.52 2.04 10.80
N LEU A 16 -49.80 1.02 11.25
CA LEU A 16 -48.33 1.10 11.40
C LEU A 16 -47.68 1.02 10.01
N THR A 17 -47.25 2.16 9.46
CA THR A 17 -46.37 2.22 8.30
C THR A 17 -44.97 1.86 8.74
N GLY A 18 -44.57 0.61 8.54
CA GLY A 18 -43.22 0.14 8.74
C GLY A 18 -42.28 0.73 7.68
N VAL A 19 -41.38 1.65 8.07
CA VAL A 19 -40.32 2.16 7.22
C VAL A 19 -39.23 1.08 7.11
N ILE A 20 -39.27 0.33 5.99
CA ILE A 20 -38.19 -0.62 5.65
C ILE A 20 -36.97 0.20 5.26
N ARG A 21 -36.01 0.35 6.18
CA ARG A 21 -34.68 0.88 5.87
C ARG A 21 -33.93 -0.18 5.09
N HIS A 22 -33.76 0.03 3.79
CA HIS A 22 -32.84 -0.76 2.98
C HIS A 22 -31.41 -0.37 3.42
N ALA A 23 -30.79 -1.21 4.23
CA ALA A 23 -29.36 -1.13 4.47
C ALA A 23 -28.67 -1.53 3.16
N SER A 24 -28.15 -0.55 2.44
CA SER A 24 -27.24 -0.79 1.31
C SER A 24 -25.99 -1.46 1.89
N MET A 25 -25.90 -2.77 1.76
CA MET A 25 -24.64 -3.49 1.97
C MET A 25 -23.68 -3.04 0.86
N SER A 26 -22.77 -2.14 1.23
CA SER A 26 -21.57 -1.86 0.41
C SER A 26 -20.77 -3.15 0.39
N THR A 27 -20.84 -3.89 -0.71
CA THR A 27 -19.88 -4.98 -0.97
C THR A 27 -18.53 -4.31 -1.14
N ALA A 28 -17.70 -4.36 -0.09
CA ALA A 28 -16.29 -4.10 -0.22
C ALA A 28 -15.77 -5.12 -1.25
N VAL A 29 -15.39 -4.64 -2.44
CA VAL A 29 -14.65 -5.44 -3.41
C VAL A 29 -13.36 -5.81 -2.69
N ALA A 30 -13.19 -7.08 -2.36
CA ALA A 30 -11.92 -7.58 -1.85
C ALA A 30 -10.89 -7.33 -2.98
N GLU A 31 -9.97 -6.41 -2.74
CA GLU A 31 -8.86 -6.15 -3.65
C GLU A 31 -8.11 -7.46 -3.83
N ASP A 32 -7.96 -7.90 -5.07
CA ASP A 32 -7.39 -9.22 -5.39
C ASP A 32 -5.91 -9.22 -4.99
N VAL A 33 -5.59 -9.82 -3.85
CA VAL A 33 -4.25 -9.81 -3.27
C VAL A 33 -3.32 -10.63 -4.15
N ASN A 34 -2.27 -10.00 -4.69
CA ASN A 34 -1.25 -10.66 -5.48
C ASN A 34 -0.60 -11.81 -4.69
N PRO A 35 -0.54 -13.06 -5.23
CA PRO A 35 -0.01 -14.21 -4.50
C PRO A 35 1.47 -14.05 -4.12
N ASN A 36 2.27 -13.31 -4.90
CA ASN A 36 3.66 -13.00 -4.56
C ASN A 36 3.73 -12.01 -3.38
N TYR A 37 2.81 -11.03 -3.31
CA TYR A 37 2.69 -10.15 -2.15
C TYR A 37 2.31 -10.96 -0.90
N ALA A 38 1.33 -11.86 -0.98
CA ALA A 38 0.91 -12.66 0.16
C ALA A 38 2.08 -13.50 0.74
N SER A 39 2.90 -14.07 -0.13
CA SER A 39 4.09 -14.85 0.26
C SER A 39 5.16 -13.96 0.90
N PHE A 40 5.40 -12.77 0.35
CA PHE A 40 6.30 -11.77 0.91
C PHE A 40 5.82 -11.26 2.27
N ALA A 41 4.55 -10.86 2.38
CA ALA A 41 3.96 -10.39 3.62
C ALA A 41 4.06 -11.45 4.73
N LYS A 42 3.78 -12.72 4.40
CA LYS A 42 3.96 -13.82 5.33
C LYS A 42 5.41 -13.95 5.80
N ALA A 43 6.38 -13.87 4.90
CA ALA A 43 7.80 -13.95 5.26
C ALA A 43 8.22 -12.81 6.20
N VAL A 44 7.73 -11.58 5.96
CA VAL A 44 7.97 -10.42 6.83
C VAL A 44 7.37 -10.64 8.22
N LEU A 45 6.09 -11.07 8.30
CA LEU A 45 5.39 -11.34 9.56
C LEU A 45 6.01 -12.49 10.35
N ASP A 46 6.54 -13.51 9.68
CA ASP A 46 7.26 -14.63 10.30
C ASP A 46 8.67 -14.22 10.80
N GLY A 47 9.08 -12.97 10.61
CA GLY A 47 10.41 -12.47 10.99
C GLY A 47 11.55 -13.06 10.16
N ARG A 48 11.27 -13.47 8.90
CA ARG A 48 12.31 -14.00 8.00
C ARG A 48 13.26 -12.89 7.58
N ASN A 49 14.49 -13.28 7.29
CA ASN A 49 15.51 -12.36 6.79
C ASN A 49 15.27 -12.06 5.30
N VAL A 50 14.49 -11.02 5.04
CA VAL A 50 14.07 -10.67 3.67
C VAL A 50 15.12 -9.76 3.00
N ARG A 51 15.42 -10.10 1.75
CA ARG A 51 16.29 -9.32 0.85
C ARG A 51 15.51 -8.95 -0.41
N LEU A 52 15.63 -7.70 -0.84
CA LEU A 52 15.14 -7.22 -2.14
C LEU A 52 16.30 -7.20 -3.14
N THR A 53 16.09 -7.78 -4.33
CA THR A 53 16.89 -7.50 -5.52
C THR A 53 16.09 -6.54 -6.40
N LEU A 54 16.68 -5.38 -6.69
CA LEU A 54 16.09 -4.32 -7.50
C LEU A 54 16.77 -4.26 -8.87
N ASP A 55 15.99 -4.17 -9.95
CA ASP A 55 16.43 -3.93 -11.32
C ASP A 55 15.62 -2.77 -11.91
N LEU A 56 16.11 -1.55 -11.80
CA LEU A 56 15.39 -0.35 -12.20
C LEU A 56 15.10 -0.30 -13.71
N ALA A 57 15.91 -0.96 -14.54
CA ALA A 57 15.64 -1.04 -15.98
C ALA A 57 14.34 -1.77 -16.32
N ARG A 58 13.80 -2.55 -15.36
CA ARG A 58 12.53 -3.27 -15.49
C ARG A 58 11.35 -2.54 -14.84
N CYS A 59 11.62 -1.42 -14.20
CA CYS A 59 10.63 -0.50 -13.64
C CYS A 59 10.33 0.65 -14.62
N THR A 60 9.30 1.45 -14.35
CA THR A 60 8.99 2.68 -15.07
C THR A 60 9.21 3.89 -14.15
N ALA A 61 9.60 5.03 -14.71
CA ALA A 61 9.62 6.28 -13.97
C ALA A 61 8.20 6.62 -13.50
N HIS A 62 8.07 7.06 -12.25
CA HIS A 62 6.78 7.36 -11.66
C HIS A 62 6.02 8.44 -12.45
N GLY A 63 4.74 8.17 -12.73
CA GLY A 63 3.89 9.08 -13.52
C GLY A 63 4.22 9.14 -15.02
N GLY A 64 5.09 8.24 -15.54
CA GLY A 64 5.49 8.21 -16.95
C GLY A 64 5.62 6.79 -17.49
N GLU A 65 6.04 6.70 -18.77
CA GLU A 65 6.26 5.42 -19.46
C GLU A 65 7.75 5.09 -19.65
N ALA A 66 8.64 6.04 -19.32
CA ALA A 66 10.07 5.84 -19.47
C ALA A 66 10.60 4.75 -18.55
N ARG A 67 11.46 3.88 -19.08
CA ARG A 67 12.14 2.87 -18.28
C ARG A 67 13.15 3.51 -17.34
N GLY A 68 13.33 2.90 -16.18
CA GLY A 68 14.38 3.30 -15.24
C GLY A 68 15.79 3.05 -15.81
N PRO A 69 16.81 3.57 -15.12
CA PRO A 69 18.20 3.42 -15.53
C PRO A 69 18.69 1.97 -15.43
N GLN A 70 19.78 1.64 -16.12
CA GLN A 70 20.44 0.33 -16.07
C GLN A 70 21.19 0.14 -14.74
N VAL A 71 20.43 0.14 -13.63
CA VAL A 71 20.95 -0.01 -12.28
C VAL A 71 20.32 -1.23 -11.62
N ARG A 72 21.16 -2.07 -11.02
CA ARG A 72 20.75 -3.21 -10.20
C ARG A 72 21.39 -3.12 -8.83
N GLY A 73 20.61 -3.48 -7.82
CA GLY A 73 21.10 -3.52 -6.43
C GLY A 73 20.44 -4.62 -5.64
N SER A 74 21.01 -4.92 -4.49
CA SER A 74 20.39 -5.83 -3.51
C SER A 74 20.42 -5.18 -2.13
N ILE A 75 19.27 -5.17 -1.48
CA ILE A 75 19.08 -4.49 -0.21
C ILE A 75 18.49 -5.48 0.78
N ARG A 76 19.04 -5.53 1.99
CA ARG A 76 18.42 -6.16 3.14
C ARG A 76 17.80 -5.07 4.02
N PHE A 77 16.60 -5.25 4.45
CA PHE A 77 15.98 -4.33 5.39
C PHE A 77 15.70 -5.03 6.72
N ASP A 78 16.03 -4.34 7.81
CA ASP A 78 15.91 -4.87 9.18
C ASP A 78 14.68 -4.30 9.90
N ALA A 79 14.07 -3.23 9.34
CA ALA A 79 12.88 -2.59 9.88
C ALA A 79 11.83 -2.39 8.79
N TYR A 80 10.57 -2.56 9.15
CA TYR A 80 9.43 -2.35 8.26
C TYR A 80 8.24 -1.77 9.05
N MET A 81 7.28 -1.23 8.32
CA MET A 81 5.99 -0.79 8.82
C MET A 81 4.89 -1.39 7.94
N ILE A 82 3.84 -1.91 8.56
CA ILE A 82 2.62 -2.32 7.85
C ILE A 82 1.57 -1.24 8.08
N GLN A 83 1.08 -0.65 7.00
CA GLN A 83 0.06 0.41 7.01
C GLN A 83 -1.34 -0.20 7.07
N GLY A 84 -2.36 0.64 7.33
CA GLY A 84 -3.75 0.18 7.49
C GLY A 84 -4.34 -0.46 6.24
N ASP A 85 -3.84 -0.10 5.05
CA ASP A 85 -4.17 -0.68 3.74
C ASP A 85 -3.34 -1.93 3.42
N GLN A 86 -2.64 -2.48 4.39
CA GLN A 86 -1.71 -3.60 4.28
C GLN A 86 -0.44 -3.31 3.45
N THR A 87 -0.19 -2.06 3.02
CA THR A 87 1.08 -1.69 2.38
C THR A 87 2.24 -1.93 3.35
N ILE A 88 3.27 -2.65 2.90
CA ILE A 88 4.51 -2.87 3.66
C ILE A 88 5.55 -1.85 3.21
N ALA A 89 5.94 -0.96 4.12
CA ALA A 89 6.91 0.10 3.87
C ALA A 89 8.22 -0.17 4.61
N PHE A 90 9.34 0.07 3.95
CA PHE A 90 10.68 0.02 4.54
C PHE A 90 11.61 0.99 3.86
N ALA A 91 12.71 1.34 4.51
CA ALA A 91 13.70 2.24 3.98
C ALA A 91 15.10 1.85 4.47
N THR A 92 16.11 2.30 3.74
CA THR A 92 17.51 2.17 4.14
C THR A 92 18.29 3.39 3.68
N THR A 93 19.40 3.65 4.36
CA THR A 93 20.38 4.68 3.98
C THR A 93 21.75 4.05 4.00
N HIS A 94 22.58 4.37 3.03
CA HIS A 94 23.98 3.97 3.04
C HIS A 94 24.86 5.00 2.34
N PHE A 95 26.08 5.13 2.85
CA PHE A 95 27.11 5.94 2.22
C PHE A 95 27.64 5.22 0.98
N THR A 96 27.74 5.94 -0.13
CA THR A 96 28.24 5.39 -1.39
C THR A 96 28.95 6.47 -2.23
N VAL A 97 29.47 6.05 -3.37
CA VAL A 97 30.15 6.94 -4.32
C VAL A 97 29.47 6.81 -5.68
N ARG A 98 29.11 7.93 -6.26
CA ARG A 98 28.53 8.00 -7.61
C ARG A 98 29.60 7.71 -8.67
N THR A 99 29.17 7.52 -9.90
CA THR A 99 30.05 7.27 -11.06
C THR A 99 31.02 8.41 -11.36
N ASP A 100 30.69 9.63 -10.92
CA ASP A 100 31.56 10.82 -11.00
C ASP A 100 32.50 10.99 -9.78
N ASN A 101 32.61 9.96 -8.93
CA ASN A 101 33.35 9.93 -7.67
C ASN A 101 32.82 10.89 -6.57
N THR A 102 31.62 11.45 -6.72
CA THR A 102 31.02 12.26 -5.66
C THR A 102 30.51 11.35 -4.54
N ALA A 103 30.96 11.60 -3.32
CA ALA A 103 30.47 10.91 -2.12
C ALA A 103 29.06 11.39 -1.77
N VAL A 104 28.15 10.46 -1.50
CA VAL A 104 26.73 10.73 -1.17
C VAL A 104 26.22 9.75 -0.13
N ASP A 105 25.21 10.17 0.64
CA ASP A 105 24.31 9.26 1.33
C ASP A 105 23.16 8.93 0.39
N GLU A 106 22.98 7.66 0.06
CA GLU A 106 21.85 7.20 -0.73
C GLU A 106 20.73 6.75 0.21
N PHE A 107 19.59 7.43 0.13
CA PHE A 107 18.36 7.05 0.80
C PHE A 107 17.47 6.31 -0.18
N LEU A 108 17.00 5.12 0.21
CA LEU A 108 16.09 4.28 -0.55
C LEU A 108 14.86 4.00 0.28
N SER A 109 13.68 4.23 -0.26
CA SER A 109 12.43 3.83 0.37
C SER A 109 11.53 3.07 -0.59
N PHE A 110 10.76 2.15 -0.01
CA PHE A 110 9.93 1.20 -0.74
C PHE A 110 8.56 1.12 -0.11
N ARG A 111 7.52 1.03 -0.94
CA ARG A 111 6.17 0.67 -0.55
C ARG A 111 5.70 -0.49 -1.40
N VAL A 112 5.42 -1.61 -0.76
CA VAL A 112 4.96 -2.84 -1.41
C VAL A 112 3.48 -2.98 -1.15
N HIS A 113 2.68 -2.87 -2.21
CA HIS A 113 1.23 -2.88 -2.14
C HIS A 113 0.64 -4.28 -2.30
N PRO A 114 -0.56 -4.56 -1.73
CA PRO A 114 -1.24 -5.86 -1.85
C PRO A 114 -1.47 -6.32 -3.30
N ASN A 115 -1.65 -5.39 -4.24
CA ASN A 115 -1.81 -5.68 -5.66
C ASN A 115 -0.50 -6.09 -6.37
N GLY A 116 0.63 -6.12 -5.65
CA GLY A 116 1.94 -6.49 -6.18
C GLY A 116 2.74 -5.34 -6.79
N LYS A 117 2.23 -4.10 -6.73
CA LYS A 117 3.00 -2.91 -7.10
C LYS A 117 4.01 -2.55 -6.03
N VAL A 118 5.13 -1.97 -6.45
CA VAL A 118 6.22 -1.54 -5.56
C VAL A 118 6.64 -0.14 -5.96
N ASP A 119 6.34 0.85 -5.11
CA ASP A 119 6.89 2.20 -5.28
C ASP A 119 8.31 2.23 -4.73
N VAL A 120 9.23 2.73 -5.53
CA VAL A 120 10.64 2.89 -5.18
C VAL A 120 11.00 4.35 -5.28
N ARG A 121 11.49 4.92 -4.18
CA ARG A 121 12.05 6.28 -4.16
C ARG A 121 13.53 6.20 -3.83
N THR A 122 14.36 6.86 -4.63
CA THR A 122 15.79 7.02 -4.41
C THR A 122 16.12 8.49 -4.24
N ALA A 123 16.96 8.83 -3.25
CA ALA A 123 17.43 10.18 -3.06
C ALA A 123 18.93 10.17 -2.72
N PHE A 124 19.71 11.01 -3.39
CA PHE A 124 21.09 11.28 -3.00
C PHE A 124 21.14 12.53 -2.13
N LEU A 125 21.78 12.41 -0.99
CA LEU A 125 21.97 13.48 -0.04
C LEU A 125 23.44 13.87 0.06
N SER A 126 23.67 15.15 0.25
CA SER A 126 25.00 15.64 0.64
C SER A 126 25.38 15.05 2.01
N PRO A 127 26.52 14.37 2.17
CA PRO A 127 26.91 13.79 3.45
C PRO A 127 27.32 14.86 4.49
N ILE A 128 27.43 16.14 4.07
CA ILE A 128 27.78 17.25 4.94
C ILE A 128 26.53 18.00 5.45
N THR A 129 25.60 18.28 4.53
CA THR A 129 24.42 19.12 4.83
C THR A 129 23.12 18.32 4.92
N PHE A 130 23.13 17.04 4.51
CA PHE A 130 21.96 16.16 4.39
C PHE A 130 20.87 16.72 3.47
N SER A 131 21.21 17.73 2.65
CA SER A 131 20.29 18.24 1.63
C SER A 131 20.18 17.25 0.48
N VAL A 132 18.95 17.04 -0.03
CA VAL A 132 18.73 16.24 -1.23
C VAL A 132 19.34 16.94 -2.44
N THR A 133 20.23 16.24 -3.12
CA THR A 133 20.91 16.72 -4.34
C THR A 133 20.29 16.18 -5.61
N GLN A 134 19.68 15.00 -5.52
CA GLN A 134 18.95 14.34 -6.60
C GLN A 134 17.90 13.41 -6.01
N GLU A 135 16.75 13.31 -6.66
CA GLU A 135 15.66 12.41 -6.29
C GLU A 135 15.05 11.78 -7.54
N SER A 136 14.61 10.54 -7.44
CA SER A 136 13.91 9.81 -8.50
C SER A 136 12.92 8.82 -7.89
N GLU A 137 11.81 8.62 -8.58
CA GLU A 137 10.77 7.66 -8.18
C GLU A 137 10.47 6.70 -9.33
N PHE A 138 10.20 5.45 -9.00
CA PHE A 138 9.94 4.38 -9.96
C PHE A 138 8.79 3.49 -9.49
N ASP A 139 8.02 3.02 -10.47
CA ASP A 139 6.95 2.03 -10.31
C ASP A 139 7.48 0.68 -10.80
N CYS A 140 7.53 -0.30 -9.90
CA CYS A 140 7.97 -1.66 -10.16
C CYS A 140 6.84 -2.66 -9.87
N ASP A 141 7.02 -3.90 -10.30
CA ASP A 141 6.16 -5.02 -9.91
C ASP A 141 6.97 -6.09 -9.16
N ILE A 142 6.33 -6.80 -8.22
CA ILE A 142 6.93 -7.98 -7.59
C ILE A 142 7.21 -9.03 -8.66
N GLY A 143 8.47 -9.51 -8.71
CA GLY A 143 8.93 -10.46 -9.73
C GLY A 143 9.36 -9.80 -11.04
N GLN A 144 9.06 -8.50 -11.23
CA GLN A 144 9.49 -7.74 -12.40
C GLN A 144 10.00 -6.37 -11.96
N GLY A 145 11.33 -6.27 -11.78
CA GLY A 145 11.98 -5.06 -11.25
C GLY A 145 12.26 -5.14 -9.76
N ALA A 146 11.33 -5.65 -8.94
CA ALA A 146 11.51 -5.90 -7.51
C ALA A 146 11.32 -7.38 -7.20
N THR A 147 12.37 -8.08 -6.77
CA THR A 147 12.30 -9.51 -6.41
C THR A 147 12.71 -9.69 -4.95
N PHE A 148 11.84 -10.30 -4.16
CA PHE A 148 12.07 -10.59 -2.75
C PHE A 148 12.56 -12.02 -2.57
N HIS A 149 13.50 -12.21 -1.63
CA HIS A 149 14.10 -13.49 -1.24
C HIS A 149 14.13 -13.58 0.28
N TRP A 150 13.88 -14.79 0.86
CA TRP A 150 13.91 -15.06 2.31
C TRP A 150 14.32 -16.49 2.65
#